data_843c4aa7decf4414948233a1f6cf3973
#
_entry.id   843c4aa7decf4414948233a1f6cf3973
#
_cell.length_a   1.000
_cell.length_b   1.000
_cell.length_c   1.000
_cell.angle_alpha   90.00
_cell.angle_beta   90.00
_cell.angle_gamma   90.00
#
_symmetry.space_group_name_H-M   'P 1'
#
loop_
_entity.id
_entity.type
_entity.pdbx_description
1 polymer ?
#
loop_
_entity_poly.entity_id
_entity_poly.type
_entity_poly.pdbx_seq_one_letter_code
_entity_poly.pdbx_strand_id
1 'polypeptide(L)'
;LQGNEFTKAASHQDEYGDIYFGGINGITYFSPKEIISPNKKWAVRITDFYIHNHPVRKGDLSDGEEIVDCAIYDAKEFKLGPKDNSFIIELATTELNAPERIIYSYSIDDREWIELPRGINYISFNDRAPGSYKVKIKATDNKIDSDITEVKVIIRHPWYRTWWAILCYLLIIGAGINLFLFLRKRKLNKKEEVQDTEE
;
A
#
# COMPACT_ATOMS: atom_id res chain seq x y z
N LEU A 1 -20.54 -33.47 -8.13
CA LEU A 1 -19.07 -33.33 -8.30
C LEU A 1 -18.42 -34.54 -7.67
N GLN A 2 -17.48 -35.17 -8.40
CA GLN A 2 -16.71 -36.30 -7.93
C GLN A 2 -15.71 -35.83 -6.86
N GLY A 3 -15.52 -36.66 -5.80
CA GLY A 3 -14.48 -36.41 -4.83
C GLY A 3 -13.08 -36.57 -5.42
N ASN A 4 -12.04 -36.17 -4.66
CA ASN A 4 -10.65 -36.23 -5.10
C ASN A 4 -10.05 -37.66 -5.08
N GLU A 5 -10.87 -38.69 -4.89
CA GLU A 5 -10.43 -40.08 -4.83
C GLU A 5 -10.65 -40.77 -6.16
N PHE A 6 -9.56 -41.15 -6.80
CA PHE A 6 -9.57 -41.90 -8.06
C PHE A 6 -9.08 -43.32 -7.82
N THR A 7 -9.68 -44.28 -8.55
CA THR A 7 -9.29 -45.69 -8.48
C THR A 7 -7.96 -45.87 -9.19
N LYS A 8 -6.99 -46.49 -8.51
CA LYS A 8 -5.69 -46.80 -9.07
C LYS A 8 -5.84 -47.68 -10.31
N ALA A 9 -5.24 -47.30 -11.42
CA ALA A 9 -5.33 -47.96 -12.72
C ALA A 9 -6.69 -47.83 -13.48
N ALA A 10 -7.64 -47.08 -12.98
CA ALA A 10 -8.88 -46.77 -13.71
C ALA A 10 -8.71 -45.49 -14.53
N SER A 11 -7.80 -45.50 -15.51
CA SER A 11 -7.60 -44.42 -16.46
C SER A 11 -7.54 -44.95 -17.88
N HIS A 12 -8.14 -44.18 -18.82
CA HIS A 12 -8.16 -44.48 -20.23
C HIS A 12 -8.00 -43.21 -21.04
N GLN A 13 -7.32 -43.29 -22.16
CA GLN A 13 -7.26 -42.23 -23.15
C GLN A 13 -7.86 -42.75 -24.45
N ASP A 14 -8.80 -42.00 -25.01
CA ASP A 14 -9.42 -42.36 -26.28
C ASP A 14 -8.59 -41.89 -27.49
N GLU A 15 -9.03 -42.25 -28.65
CA GLU A 15 -8.40 -41.91 -29.95
C GLU A 15 -8.44 -40.39 -30.26
N TYR A 16 -9.30 -39.60 -29.60
CA TYR A 16 -9.38 -38.15 -29.72
C TYR A 16 -8.45 -37.43 -28.76
N GLY A 17 -7.85 -38.19 -27.85
CA GLY A 17 -6.91 -37.67 -26.82
C GLY A 17 -7.59 -37.28 -25.51
N ASP A 18 -8.87 -37.52 -25.34
CA ASP A 18 -9.59 -37.28 -24.12
C ASP A 18 -9.21 -38.29 -23.05
N ILE A 19 -9.06 -37.83 -21.82
CA ILE A 19 -8.61 -38.65 -20.69
C ILE A 19 -9.77 -38.89 -19.73
N TYR A 20 -9.94 -40.13 -19.37
CA TYR A 20 -11.01 -40.61 -18.46
C TYR A 20 -10.36 -41.16 -17.19
N PHE A 21 -10.89 -40.78 -16.03
CA PHE A 21 -10.52 -41.33 -14.73
C PHE A 21 -11.74 -41.85 -14.00
N GLY A 22 -11.67 -43.13 -13.62
CA GLY A 22 -12.67 -43.75 -12.78
C GLY A 22 -12.43 -43.43 -11.30
N GLY A 23 -13.48 -43.07 -10.59
CA GLY A 23 -13.46 -42.82 -9.16
C GLY A 23 -14.64 -43.49 -8.46
N ILE A 24 -14.74 -43.31 -7.14
CA ILE A 24 -15.75 -43.95 -6.31
C ILE A 24 -17.19 -43.58 -6.74
N ASN A 25 -17.40 -42.36 -7.18
CA ASN A 25 -18.70 -41.79 -7.48
C ASN A 25 -18.94 -41.57 -8.99
N GLY A 26 -18.16 -42.23 -9.87
CA GLY A 26 -18.36 -42.13 -11.33
C GLY A 26 -17.05 -41.92 -12.09
N ILE A 27 -17.18 -41.39 -13.31
CA ILE A 27 -16.06 -41.13 -14.22
C ILE A 27 -15.91 -39.62 -14.41
N THR A 28 -14.70 -39.15 -14.27
CA THR A 28 -14.30 -37.77 -14.67
C THR A 28 -13.57 -37.88 -15.99
N TYR A 29 -13.94 -37.06 -16.96
CA TYR A 29 -13.20 -36.98 -18.22
C TYR A 29 -12.88 -35.52 -18.54
N PHE A 30 -11.81 -35.30 -19.28
CA PHE A 30 -11.44 -33.99 -19.79
C PHE A 30 -10.59 -34.11 -21.05
N SER A 31 -10.67 -33.10 -21.89
CA SER A 31 -9.78 -32.93 -23.04
C SER A 31 -8.56 -32.14 -22.61
N PRO A 32 -7.32 -32.68 -22.68
CA PRO A 32 -6.11 -31.92 -22.38
C PRO A 32 -5.96 -30.66 -23.25
N LYS A 33 -6.54 -30.68 -24.47
CA LYS A 33 -6.54 -29.52 -25.38
C LYS A 33 -7.36 -28.34 -24.86
N GLU A 34 -8.42 -28.63 -24.08
CA GLU A 34 -9.28 -27.60 -23.48
C GLU A 34 -8.73 -27.06 -22.16
N ILE A 35 -7.91 -27.88 -21.46
CA ILE A 35 -7.28 -27.47 -20.20
C ILE A 35 -6.13 -26.48 -20.42
N ILE A 36 -5.49 -26.53 -21.57
CA ILE A 36 -4.49 -25.56 -21.98
C ILE A 36 -5.23 -24.32 -22.47
N SER A 37 -5.73 -23.52 -21.53
CA SER A 37 -6.15 -22.15 -21.81
C SER A 37 -4.89 -21.25 -21.71
N PRO A 38 -4.18 -20.99 -22.80
CA PRO A 38 -2.85 -20.39 -22.75
C PRO A 38 -2.87 -18.90 -22.40
N ASN A 39 -4.02 -18.27 -22.20
CA ASN A 39 -4.12 -16.82 -22.07
C ASN A 39 -5.28 -16.34 -21.17
N LYS A 40 -5.57 -17.03 -20.08
CA LYS A 40 -6.47 -16.42 -19.09
C LYS A 40 -5.71 -15.30 -18.40
N LYS A 41 -5.88 -14.07 -18.91
CA LYS A 41 -5.43 -12.86 -18.19
C LYS A 41 -6.20 -12.77 -16.89
N TRP A 42 -5.50 -12.75 -15.82
CA TRP A 42 -6.02 -12.55 -14.47
C TRP A 42 -5.28 -11.40 -13.80
N ALA A 43 -5.92 -10.75 -12.87
CA ALA A 43 -5.39 -9.56 -12.26
C ALA A 43 -5.53 -9.63 -10.74
N VAL A 44 -4.64 -8.93 -10.06
CA VAL A 44 -4.79 -8.62 -8.64
C VAL A 44 -5.63 -7.37 -8.50
N ARG A 45 -6.52 -7.33 -7.52
CA ARG A 45 -7.30 -6.16 -7.16
C ARG A 45 -7.07 -5.82 -5.70
N ILE A 46 -7.10 -4.55 -5.39
CA ILE A 46 -7.14 -4.06 -4.01
C ILE A 46 -8.60 -4.20 -3.57
N THR A 47 -8.83 -4.97 -2.51
CA THR A 47 -10.17 -5.18 -1.95
C THR A 47 -10.48 -4.22 -0.84
N ASP A 48 -9.51 -3.98 0.02
CA ASP A 48 -9.64 -3.05 1.13
C ASP A 48 -8.33 -2.31 1.41
N PHE A 49 -8.46 -1.15 2.03
CA PHE A 49 -7.36 -0.32 2.49
C PHE A 49 -7.64 0.07 3.95
N TYR A 50 -6.69 -0.17 4.84
CA TYR A 50 -6.87 0.09 6.26
C TYR A 50 -5.86 1.12 6.76
N ILE A 51 -6.34 2.03 7.60
CA ILE A 51 -5.51 2.96 8.37
C ILE A 51 -5.80 2.71 9.85
N HIS A 52 -4.77 2.45 10.65
CA HIS A 52 -4.91 2.12 12.07
C HIS A 52 -5.96 1.01 12.34
N ASN A 53 -5.99 -0.04 11.51
CA ASN A 53 -6.96 -1.14 11.53
C ASN A 53 -8.42 -0.76 11.24
N HIS A 54 -8.69 0.46 10.78
CA HIS A 54 -10.01 0.88 10.33
C HIS A 54 -10.07 0.84 8.80
N PRO A 55 -11.07 0.15 8.22
CA PRO A 55 -11.23 0.12 6.77
C PRO A 55 -11.61 1.51 6.24
N VAL A 56 -10.90 1.94 5.21
CA VAL A 56 -11.17 3.21 4.51
C VAL A 56 -12.34 3.01 3.56
N ARG A 57 -13.21 4.01 3.49
CA ARG A 57 -14.34 4.07 2.55
C ARG A 57 -14.24 5.35 1.71
N LYS A 58 -14.95 5.35 0.59
CA LYS A 58 -15.08 6.56 -0.24
C LYS A 58 -15.61 7.73 0.60
N GLY A 59 -14.93 8.86 0.52
CA GLY A 59 -15.28 10.08 1.27
C GLY A 59 -14.67 10.17 2.66
N ASP A 60 -13.96 9.15 3.14
CA ASP A 60 -13.22 9.24 4.39
C ASP A 60 -12.08 10.24 4.26
N LEU A 61 -11.86 10.98 5.35
CA LEU A 61 -10.88 12.06 5.39
C LEU A 61 -9.65 11.66 6.20
N SER A 62 -8.49 12.06 5.70
CA SER A 62 -7.23 12.04 6.42
C SER A 62 -6.65 13.45 6.45
N ASP A 63 -6.55 14.02 7.66
CA ASP A 63 -6.08 15.41 7.87
C ASP A 63 -6.82 16.43 6.98
N GLY A 64 -8.17 16.27 6.87
CA GLY A 64 -9.07 17.20 6.17
C GLY A 64 -9.17 17.03 4.65
N GLU A 65 -8.47 16.06 4.04
CA GLU A 65 -8.61 15.71 2.63
C GLU A 65 -9.16 14.29 2.45
N GLU A 66 -9.91 14.08 1.37
CA GLU A 66 -10.38 12.75 1.01
C GLU A 66 -9.20 11.81 0.72
N ILE A 67 -9.24 10.63 1.34
CA ILE A 67 -8.25 9.58 1.13
C ILE A 67 -8.39 9.03 -0.29
N VAL A 68 -9.63 8.81 -0.72
CA VAL A 68 -9.98 8.24 -2.02
C VAL A 68 -11.34 8.79 -2.48
N ASP A 69 -11.46 9.14 -3.75
CA ASP A 69 -12.65 9.72 -4.38
C ASP A 69 -13.57 8.70 -5.07
N CYS A 70 -13.12 7.45 -5.17
CA CYS A 70 -13.81 6.35 -5.83
C CYS A 70 -13.91 5.12 -4.91
N ALA A 71 -14.45 4.03 -5.43
CA ALA A 71 -14.44 2.76 -4.71
C ALA A 71 -13.00 2.20 -4.61
N ILE A 72 -12.68 1.55 -3.49
CA ILE A 72 -11.32 1.06 -3.20
C ILE A 72 -10.76 0.18 -4.33
N TYR A 73 -11.57 -0.70 -4.91
CA TYR A 73 -11.15 -1.61 -5.98
C TYR A 73 -10.83 -0.91 -7.32
N ASP A 74 -11.27 0.33 -7.51
CA ASP A 74 -10.99 1.17 -8.68
C ASP A 74 -9.93 2.23 -8.38
N ALA A 75 -9.54 2.38 -7.11
CA ALA A 75 -8.62 3.40 -6.66
C ALA A 75 -7.22 3.20 -7.24
N LYS A 76 -6.68 4.25 -7.84
CA LYS A 76 -5.31 4.32 -8.34
C LYS A 76 -4.39 5.14 -7.44
N GLU A 77 -4.97 5.94 -6.56
CA GLU A 77 -4.25 6.84 -5.68
C GLU A 77 -4.95 6.92 -4.32
N PHE A 78 -4.16 6.87 -3.24
CA PHE A 78 -4.59 7.11 -1.87
C PHE A 78 -3.81 8.28 -1.28
N LYS A 79 -4.51 9.25 -0.67
CA LYS A 79 -3.92 10.45 -0.07
C LYS A 79 -4.03 10.38 1.45
N LEU A 80 -2.90 10.28 2.12
CA LEU A 80 -2.81 10.13 3.57
C LEU A 80 -2.26 11.39 4.21
N GLY A 81 -2.78 11.71 5.37
CA GLY A 81 -2.21 12.73 6.25
C GLY A 81 -0.88 12.28 6.88
N PRO A 82 -0.12 13.21 7.46
CA PRO A 82 1.18 12.91 8.05
C PRO A 82 1.14 11.93 9.22
N LYS A 83 -0.01 11.79 9.88
CA LYS A 83 -0.21 10.88 11.02
C LYS A 83 -0.64 9.49 10.59
N ASP A 84 -1.18 9.36 9.37
CA ASP A 84 -1.71 8.11 8.83
C ASP A 84 -0.67 7.38 7.99
N ASN A 85 0.55 7.30 8.51
CA ASN A 85 1.73 6.76 7.84
C ASN A 85 1.90 5.24 8.00
N SER A 86 0.94 4.60 8.66
CA SER A 86 0.88 3.15 8.83
C SER A 86 -0.45 2.65 8.29
N PHE A 87 -0.40 1.80 7.26
CA PHE A 87 -1.57 1.34 6.53
C PHE A 87 -1.39 -0.07 6.00
N ILE A 88 -2.50 -0.71 5.67
CA ILE A 88 -2.54 -2.06 5.11
C ILE A 88 -3.32 -2.03 3.80
N ILE A 89 -2.79 -2.70 2.78
CA ILE A 89 -3.45 -2.91 1.49
C ILE A 89 -3.85 -4.38 1.44
N GLU A 90 -5.14 -4.68 1.36
CA GLU A 90 -5.65 -6.02 1.20
C GLU A 90 -5.88 -6.33 -0.28
N LEU A 91 -5.54 -7.56 -0.68
CA LEU A 91 -5.49 -7.99 -2.05
C LEU A 91 -6.40 -9.18 -2.30
N ALA A 92 -7.00 -9.21 -3.47
CA ALA A 92 -7.63 -10.42 -3.99
C ALA A 92 -7.28 -10.59 -5.47
N THR A 93 -7.40 -11.82 -5.92
CA THR A 93 -7.20 -12.16 -7.32
C THR A 93 -8.54 -12.50 -7.98
N THR A 94 -8.63 -12.28 -9.27
CA THR A 94 -9.76 -12.75 -10.08
C THR A 94 -9.65 -14.26 -10.43
N GLU A 95 -8.52 -14.90 -10.09
CA GLU A 95 -8.37 -16.35 -10.22
C GLU A 95 -8.91 -17.07 -8.98
N LEU A 96 -9.96 -17.88 -9.16
CA LEU A 96 -10.68 -18.54 -8.08
C LEU A 96 -10.44 -20.06 -8.01
N ASN A 97 -9.71 -20.64 -8.98
CA ASN A 97 -9.63 -22.10 -9.11
C ASN A 97 -8.74 -22.76 -8.05
N ALA A 98 -7.77 -22.05 -7.49
CA ALA A 98 -6.88 -22.58 -6.44
C ALA A 98 -6.28 -21.43 -5.62
N PRO A 99 -7.07 -20.73 -4.80
CA PRO A 99 -6.62 -19.56 -4.06
C PRO A 99 -5.46 -19.87 -3.11
N GLU A 100 -5.36 -21.11 -2.62
CA GLU A 100 -4.27 -21.56 -1.74
C GLU A 100 -2.90 -21.65 -2.44
N ARG A 101 -2.86 -21.61 -3.78
CA ARG A 101 -1.63 -21.65 -4.57
C ARG A 101 -1.11 -20.28 -4.93
N ILE A 102 -1.93 -19.26 -4.75
CA ILE A 102 -1.60 -17.89 -5.11
C ILE A 102 -0.56 -17.34 -4.16
N ILE A 103 0.49 -16.79 -4.73
CA ILE A 103 1.54 -16.07 -4.02
C ILE A 103 1.53 -14.64 -4.54
N TYR A 104 1.37 -13.68 -3.64
CA TYR A 104 1.42 -12.26 -3.99
C TYR A 104 2.84 -11.73 -3.87
N SER A 105 3.22 -10.83 -4.76
CA SER A 105 4.48 -10.10 -4.70
C SER A 105 4.23 -8.62 -4.94
N TYR A 106 5.01 -7.79 -4.29
CA TYR A 106 4.92 -6.35 -4.47
C TYR A 106 6.30 -5.72 -4.63
N SER A 107 6.34 -4.56 -5.29
CA SER A 107 7.51 -3.71 -5.43
C SER A 107 7.15 -2.28 -5.12
N ILE A 108 8.04 -1.54 -4.46
CA ILE A 108 7.85 -0.14 -4.11
C ILE A 108 8.86 0.67 -4.91
N ASP A 109 8.38 1.69 -5.65
CA ASP A 109 9.22 2.62 -6.43
C ASP A 109 10.18 1.89 -7.39
N ASP A 110 9.68 0.85 -8.05
CA ASP A 110 10.41 0.02 -9.01
C ASP A 110 11.67 -0.68 -8.42
N ARG A 111 11.68 -0.91 -7.10
CA ARG A 111 12.73 -1.68 -6.42
C ARG A 111 12.52 -3.18 -6.60
N GLU A 112 13.28 -3.96 -5.88
CA GLU A 112 13.18 -5.42 -5.85
C GLU A 112 11.77 -5.91 -5.49
N TRP A 113 11.34 -6.99 -6.12
CA TRP A 113 10.07 -7.64 -5.80
C TRP A 113 10.19 -8.40 -4.49
N ILE A 114 9.26 -8.14 -3.59
CA ILE A 114 9.13 -8.81 -2.29
C ILE A 114 7.96 -9.78 -2.39
N GLU A 115 8.24 -11.05 -2.17
CA GLU A 115 7.25 -12.11 -2.18
C GLU A 115 6.61 -12.23 -0.79
N LEU A 116 5.27 -12.31 -0.74
CA LEU A 116 4.54 -12.54 0.50
C LEU A 116 4.49 -14.05 0.81
N PRO A 117 4.49 -14.43 2.09
CA PRO A 117 4.26 -15.81 2.48
C PRO A 117 2.93 -16.34 1.95
N ARG A 118 2.86 -17.64 1.66
CA ARG A 118 1.62 -18.28 1.22
C ARG A 118 0.48 -18.06 2.19
N GLY A 119 -0.70 -17.76 1.67
CA GLY A 119 -1.88 -17.49 2.47
C GLY A 119 -1.96 -16.07 3.01
N ILE A 120 -0.95 -15.24 2.79
CA ILE A 120 -1.00 -13.81 3.12
C ILE A 120 -1.44 -13.03 1.88
N ASN A 121 -2.54 -12.31 2.01
CA ASN A 121 -3.14 -11.51 0.96
C ASN A 121 -3.15 -10.02 1.28
N TYR A 122 -2.29 -9.57 2.17
CA TYR A 122 -2.18 -8.16 2.53
C TYR A 122 -0.73 -7.70 2.64
N ILE A 123 -0.51 -6.43 2.36
CA ILE A 123 0.78 -5.74 2.50
C ILE A 123 0.65 -4.74 3.63
N SER A 124 1.51 -4.85 4.65
CA SER A 124 1.54 -3.91 5.77
C SER A 124 2.70 -2.93 5.63
N PHE A 125 2.38 -1.66 5.72
CA PHE A 125 3.33 -0.55 5.73
C PHE A 125 3.30 0.12 7.10
N ASN A 126 4.45 0.18 7.76
CA ASN A 126 4.56 0.76 9.08
C ASN A 126 5.50 1.96 9.04
N ASP A 127 5.08 3.07 9.66
CA ASP A 127 5.86 4.29 9.89
C ASP A 127 6.62 4.78 8.63
N ARG A 128 5.87 4.97 7.54
CA ARG A 128 6.44 5.46 6.29
C ARG A 128 6.68 6.96 6.36
N ALA A 129 7.82 7.39 5.87
CA ALA A 129 8.12 8.82 5.76
C ALA A 129 7.13 9.53 4.81
N PRO A 130 6.86 10.83 5.00
CA PRO A 130 6.11 11.60 4.02
C PRO A 130 6.76 11.54 2.63
N GLY A 131 5.92 11.32 1.61
CA GLY A 131 6.39 11.13 0.24
C GLY A 131 5.33 10.47 -0.64
N SER A 132 5.70 10.20 -1.88
CA SER A 132 4.86 9.47 -2.85
C SER A 132 5.47 8.11 -3.12
N TYR A 133 4.69 7.06 -2.91
CA TYR A 133 5.09 5.66 -3.09
C TYR A 133 4.29 5.04 -4.22
N LYS A 134 4.98 4.48 -5.18
CA LYS A 134 4.40 3.71 -6.26
C LYS A 134 4.48 2.23 -5.91
N VAL A 135 3.35 1.61 -5.59
CA VAL A 135 3.28 0.20 -5.24
C VAL A 135 2.80 -0.58 -6.45
N LYS A 136 3.63 -1.46 -6.95
CA LYS A 136 3.31 -2.44 -7.99
C LYS A 136 3.04 -3.77 -7.36
N ILE A 137 1.98 -4.44 -7.78
CA ILE A 137 1.50 -5.68 -7.19
C ILE A 137 1.26 -6.67 -8.31
N LYS A 138 1.73 -7.89 -8.13
CA LYS A 138 1.41 -9.03 -8.97
C LYS A 138 1.17 -10.26 -8.11
N ALA A 139 0.61 -11.28 -8.71
CA ALA A 139 0.47 -12.58 -8.07
C ALA A 139 0.85 -13.69 -9.07
N THR A 140 1.26 -14.83 -8.55
CA THR A 140 1.59 -16.00 -9.35
C THR A 140 0.93 -17.25 -8.78
N ASP A 141 0.52 -18.18 -9.63
CA ASP A 141 0.03 -19.50 -9.25
C ASP A 141 1.08 -20.61 -9.43
N ASN A 142 2.38 -20.27 -9.42
CA ASN A 142 3.54 -21.09 -9.76
C ASN A 142 3.73 -21.38 -11.27
N LYS A 143 2.83 -20.94 -12.14
CA LYS A 143 2.91 -21.17 -13.58
C LYS A 143 2.81 -19.90 -14.40
N ILE A 144 1.89 -19.03 -14.02
CA ILE A 144 1.56 -17.83 -14.79
C ILE A 144 1.46 -16.66 -13.82
N ASP A 145 2.12 -15.57 -14.15
CA ASP A 145 2.00 -14.31 -13.42
C ASP A 145 0.73 -13.57 -13.85
N SER A 146 0.11 -12.87 -12.90
CA SER A 146 -0.98 -11.94 -13.18
C SER A 146 -0.50 -10.70 -13.93
N ASP A 147 -1.43 -9.93 -14.46
CA ASP A 147 -1.15 -8.54 -14.84
C ASP A 147 -0.70 -7.74 -13.62
N ILE A 148 0.19 -6.77 -13.84
CA ILE A 148 0.68 -5.90 -12.77
C ILE A 148 -0.38 -4.85 -12.46
N THR A 149 -0.79 -4.77 -11.21
CA THR A 149 -1.64 -3.71 -10.69
C THR A 149 -0.76 -2.65 -10.03
N GLU A 150 -1.01 -1.40 -10.34
CA GLU A 150 -0.24 -0.26 -9.87
C GLU A 150 -1.12 0.67 -9.05
N VAL A 151 -0.66 1.04 -7.87
CA VAL A 151 -1.33 1.99 -7.00
C VAL A 151 -0.33 2.97 -6.41
N LYS A 152 -0.74 4.22 -6.28
CA LYS A 152 0.05 5.29 -5.71
C LYS A 152 -0.47 5.65 -4.33
N VAL A 153 0.42 5.69 -3.35
CA VAL A 153 0.11 6.15 -2.00
C VAL A 153 0.91 7.40 -1.70
N ILE A 154 0.23 8.50 -1.40
CA ILE A 154 0.85 9.79 -1.08
C ILE A 154 0.65 10.06 0.39
N ILE A 155 1.74 10.19 1.13
CA ILE A 155 1.74 10.62 2.53
C ILE A 155 2.21 12.08 2.55
N ARG A 156 1.32 12.97 2.99
CA ARG A 156 1.59 14.42 3.00
C ARG A 156 2.61 14.79 4.07
N HIS A 157 3.35 15.85 3.79
CA HIS A 157 4.24 16.45 4.78
C HIS A 157 3.45 17.20 5.85
N PRO A 158 3.85 17.14 7.13
CA PRO A 158 3.25 17.97 8.17
C PRO A 158 3.47 19.46 7.85
N TRP A 159 2.46 20.28 8.11
CA TRP A 159 2.46 21.71 7.81
C TRP A 159 3.66 22.47 8.42
N TYR A 160 4.13 22.04 9.58
CA TYR A 160 5.26 22.67 10.27
C TYR A 160 6.63 22.38 9.63
N ARG A 161 6.72 21.44 8.68
CA ARG A 161 7.92 21.13 7.88
C ARG A 161 7.88 21.76 6.48
N THR A 162 6.86 22.56 6.19
CA THR A 162 6.81 23.32 4.93
C THR A 162 7.80 24.47 4.97
N TRP A 163 8.31 24.87 3.80
CA TRP A 163 9.29 25.96 3.70
C TRP A 163 8.78 27.29 4.29
N TRP A 164 7.48 27.56 4.21
CA TRP A 164 6.82 28.70 4.84
C TRP A 164 6.94 28.67 6.37
N ALA A 165 6.75 27.52 6.98
CA ALA A 165 6.88 27.37 8.42
C ALA A 165 8.33 27.63 8.87
N ILE A 166 9.30 27.13 8.11
CA ILE A 166 10.73 27.39 8.38
C ILE A 166 11.05 28.88 8.31
N LEU A 167 10.50 29.59 7.31
CA LEU A 167 10.66 31.03 7.17
C LEU A 167 10.04 31.78 8.36
N CYS A 168 8.84 31.40 8.81
CA CYS A 168 8.21 31.95 10.01
C CYS A 168 9.09 31.73 11.26
N TYR A 169 9.68 30.54 11.43
CA TYR A 169 10.57 30.26 12.56
C TYR A 169 11.80 31.15 12.54
N LEU A 170 12.42 31.33 11.39
CA LEU A 170 13.58 32.23 11.25
C LEU A 170 13.23 33.70 11.58
N LEU A 171 12.07 34.19 11.15
CA LEU A 171 11.57 35.51 11.49
C LEU A 171 11.33 35.68 13.01
N ILE A 172 10.72 34.70 13.65
CA ILE A 172 10.43 34.70 15.09
C ILE A 172 11.77 34.71 15.87
N ILE A 173 12.73 33.89 15.49
CA ILE A 173 14.06 33.85 16.10
C ILE A 173 14.78 35.20 15.92
N GLY A 174 14.76 35.75 14.70
CA GLY A 174 15.34 37.04 14.40
C GLY A 174 14.72 38.19 15.21
N ALA A 175 13.39 38.21 15.31
CA ALA A 175 12.66 39.18 16.15
C ALA A 175 13.02 39.02 17.63
N GLY A 176 13.13 37.79 18.13
CA GLY A 176 13.54 37.52 19.52
C GLY A 176 14.92 38.01 19.85
N ILE A 177 15.88 37.77 18.93
CA ILE A 177 17.26 38.29 19.09
C ILE A 177 17.28 39.82 19.11
N ASN A 178 16.57 40.48 18.17
CA ASN A 178 16.49 41.94 18.14
C ASN A 178 15.89 42.52 19.41
N LEU A 179 14.77 41.92 19.89
CA LEU A 179 14.14 42.33 21.13
C LEU A 179 15.10 42.18 22.34
N PHE A 180 15.81 41.06 22.40
CA PHE A 180 16.79 40.82 23.47
C PHE A 180 17.90 41.84 23.47
N LEU A 181 18.48 42.13 22.30
CA LEU A 181 19.52 43.16 22.14
C LEU A 181 19.01 44.56 22.51
N PHE A 182 17.79 44.88 22.11
CA PHE A 182 17.13 46.15 22.46
C PHE A 182 16.93 46.32 23.97
N LEU A 183 16.41 45.26 24.62
CA LEU A 183 16.25 45.27 26.09
C LEU A 183 17.60 45.36 26.83
N ARG A 184 18.62 44.68 26.31
CA ARG A 184 19.97 44.76 26.86
C ARG A 184 20.55 46.17 26.75
N LYS A 185 20.43 46.82 25.59
CA LYS A 185 20.84 48.22 25.40
C LYS A 185 20.13 49.18 26.36
N ARG A 186 18.80 49.03 26.52
CA ARG A 186 18.04 49.85 27.49
C ARG A 186 18.50 49.68 28.93
N LYS A 187 18.89 48.45 29.32
CA LYS A 187 19.43 48.22 30.69
C LYS A 187 20.83 48.85 30.89
N LEU A 188 21.66 48.86 29.85
CA LEU A 188 22.98 49.48 29.90
C LEU A 188 22.89 51.02 29.98
N ASN A 189 22.06 51.64 29.13
CA ASN A 189 21.88 53.10 29.15
C ASN A 189 21.29 53.60 30.48
N LYS A 190 20.38 52.84 31.12
CA LYS A 190 19.87 53.19 32.45
C LYS A 190 20.93 53.10 33.55
N LYS A 191 21.94 52.25 33.40
CA LYS A 191 23.06 52.19 34.36
C LYS A 191 24.01 53.34 34.20
N GLU A 192 24.27 53.82 32.99
CA GLU A 192 25.08 55.00 32.69
C GLU A 192 24.39 56.27 33.24
N GLU A 193 23.09 56.47 33.00
CA GLU A 193 22.33 57.63 33.56
C GLU A 193 22.31 57.68 35.09
N VAL A 194 22.35 56.56 35.80
CA VAL A 194 22.37 56.51 37.25
C VAL A 194 23.78 56.86 37.78
N GLN A 195 24.87 56.50 37.09
CA GLN A 195 26.22 56.82 37.48
C GLN A 195 26.55 58.30 37.30
N ASP A 196 26.08 58.93 36.20
CA ASP A 196 26.27 60.37 35.93
C ASP A 196 25.45 61.27 36.86
N THR A 197 24.53 60.77 37.66
CA THR A 197 23.68 61.49 38.60
C THR A 197 24.28 61.47 40.04
N GLU A 198 25.24 60.57 40.29
CA GLU A 198 25.91 60.42 41.62
C GLU A 198 27.29 61.15 41.71
N GLU A 199 27.77 61.76 40.64
CA GLU A 199 28.93 62.67 40.62
C GLU A 199 28.45 64.17 40.72
#